data_c81d2d32ac4a5905739c0ad67aca7a05
#
_entry.id   c81d2d32ac4a5905739c0ad67aca7a05
#
_cell.length_a   1.000
_cell.length_b   1.000
_cell.length_c   1.000
_cell.angle_alpha   90.00
_cell.angle_beta   90.00
_cell.angle_gamma   90.00
#
_symmetry.space_group_name_H-M   'P 1'
#
loop_
_entity.id
_entity.type
_entity.pdbx_description
1 polymer ?
#
loop_
_entity_poly.entity_id
_entity_poly.type
_entity_poly.pdbx_seq_one_letter_code
_entity_poly.pdbx_strand_id
1 'polypeptide(L)'
;MKLRIRTMIWAAVLAVCLAGCSATGISGGTSDAGQVTTDFLEDTVFTVADMRVSLAEWYLYALPQAAEIENMYGTEIWDYPTDSTGQTMADALKEDIREQITYIKITGARAAELGLSLGEDDLFDINLQTEEYMSSLSEEQRLKYGITEDAVRQIYSDNVLAMKVYENLTLNIDTSIPDEQVRHMVLEYIMILKDYEDEDGEFVRYSDSELDSMRSDAEALLEQVLADSSITRLDEINDDRYSVVELVADLAELKEKLPGEIPEIAFSMRQDEITGVYETDDALFILDCVERTDETTTDKARIEIIEARQQALFEKKYGEWENEAVIKYNYKLWDSLGVR
;
A
#
# COMPACT_ATOMS: atom_id res chain seq x y z
N MET A 1 8.36 -3.00 -4.95
CA MET A 1 8.11 -1.59 -5.27
C MET A 1 7.08 -1.40 -6.39
N LYS A 2 6.93 -2.34 -7.35
CA LYS A 2 5.84 -2.39 -8.35
C LYS A 2 4.43 -2.61 -7.72
N LEU A 3 4.36 -3.15 -6.52
CA LEU A 3 3.13 -3.52 -5.82
C LEU A 3 2.31 -2.30 -5.33
N ARG A 4 2.98 -1.21 -4.94
CA ARG A 4 2.31 0.00 -4.39
C ARG A 4 1.57 0.84 -5.42
N ILE A 5 1.95 0.78 -6.70
CA ILE A 5 1.29 1.53 -7.77
C ILE A 5 -0.07 0.88 -8.12
N ARG A 6 -0.14 -0.46 -8.09
CA ARG A 6 -1.37 -1.20 -8.40
C ARG A 6 -2.44 -1.10 -7.30
N THR A 7 -2.05 -1.05 -6.03
CA THR A 7 -2.98 -0.79 -4.91
C THR A 7 -3.56 0.63 -4.93
N MET A 8 -2.82 1.62 -5.44
CA MET A 8 -3.33 2.98 -5.61
C MET A 8 -4.37 3.11 -6.73
N ILE A 9 -4.33 2.26 -7.76
CA ILE A 9 -5.31 2.28 -8.86
C ILE A 9 -6.73 2.02 -8.33
N TRP A 10 -6.91 1.15 -7.34
CA TRP A 10 -8.21 0.83 -6.75
C TRP A 10 -8.76 1.93 -5.84
N ALA A 11 -7.89 2.63 -5.10
CA ALA A 11 -8.30 3.77 -4.29
C ALA A 11 -8.68 5.00 -5.13
N ALA A 12 -8.09 5.14 -6.33
CA ALA A 12 -8.38 6.24 -7.25
C ALA A 12 -9.70 6.10 -8.01
N VAL A 13 -10.29 4.89 -8.09
CA VAL A 13 -11.59 4.68 -8.74
C VAL A 13 -12.75 5.23 -7.91
N LEU A 14 -12.60 5.32 -6.58
CA LEU A 14 -13.60 5.89 -5.66
C LEU A 14 -13.24 7.31 -5.19
N ALA A 15 -12.02 7.76 -5.42
CA ALA A 15 -11.57 9.09 -5.04
C ALA A 15 -10.97 9.80 -6.27
N VAL A 16 -11.80 10.40 -7.08
CA VAL A 16 -11.40 11.53 -7.93
C VAL A 16 -11.04 12.75 -7.06
N CYS A 17 -10.78 12.51 -5.79
CA CYS A 17 -10.28 13.51 -4.83
C CYS A 17 -9.19 12.85 -3.98
N LEU A 18 -7.94 13.31 -4.18
CA LEU A 18 -6.80 13.28 -3.26
C LEU A 18 -5.96 11.98 -3.15
N ALA A 19 -4.77 12.10 -3.59
CA ALA A 19 -3.44 11.79 -3.06
C ALA A 19 -2.50 10.97 -3.97
N GLY A 20 -1.48 11.45 -4.21
CA GLY A 20 -0.06 11.59 -4.42
C GLY A 20 0.78 10.38 -4.80
N CYS A 21 1.64 10.61 -5.78
CA CYS A 21 2.55 9.72 -6.51
C CYS A 21 3.75 9.19 -5.73
N SER A 22 4.21 8.00 -6.12
CA SER A 22 5.65 7.66 -6.08
C SER A 22 5.99 6.84 -7.33
N ALA A 23 6.82 7.40 -8.19
CA ALA A 23 7.26 6.80 -9.44
C ALA A 23 8.41 5.81 -9.24
N THR A 24 8.33 4.64 -9.86
CA THR A 24 9.48 3.78 -10.12
C THR A 24 9.33 3.09 -11.47
N GLY A 25 10.27 3.38 -12.35
CA GLY A 25 10.30 2.98 -13.73
C GLY A 25 10.44 1.48 -14.01
N ILE A 26 9.87 1.07 -15.13
CA ILE A 26 10.04 -0.25 -15.73
C ILE A 26 10.57 -0.08 -17.15
N SER A 27 11.67 -0.73 -17.45
CA SER A 27 12.23 -0.80 -18.80
C SER A 27 11.32 -1.60 -19.72
N GLY A 28 10.74 -0.95 -20.73
CA GLY A 28 10.03 -1.57 -21.82
C GLY A 28 10.98 -2.11 -22.88
N GLY A 29 10.83 -3.39 -23.23
CA GLY A 29 11.48 -3.98 -24.39
C GLY A 29 10.88 -3.43 -25.69
N THR A 30 11.72 -2.88 -26.55
CA THR A 30 11.36 -2.49 -27.91
C THR A 30 11.15 -3.72 -28.75
N SER A 31 9.90 -4.03 -29.11
CA SER A 31 9.59 -4.93 -30.22
C SER A 31 9.31 -4.08 -31.46
N ASP A 32 10.17 -4.26 -32.45
CA ASP A 32 10.03 -3.73 -33.82
C ASP A 32 8.78 -4.35 -34.47
N ALA A 33 7.67 -3.62 -34.45
CA ALA A 33 6.44 -4.04 -35.10
C ALA A 33 6.25 -3.24 -36.39
N GLY A 34 6.33 -3.94 -37.50
CA GLY A 34 6.04 -3.39 -38.81
C GLY A 34 4.74 -2.59 -38.82
N GLN A 35 4.76 -1.42 -39.47
CA GLN A 35 3.64 -0.51 -39.62
C GLN A 35 2.44 -1.26 -40.27
N VAL A 36 1.51 -1.70 -39.47
CA VAL A 36 0.15 -2.01 -39.92
C VAL A 36 -0.60 -0.68 -39.85
N THR A 37 -0.85 -0.08 -40.99
CA THR A 37 -1.74 1.08 -41.12
C THR A 37 -3.16 0.62 -40.79
N THR A 38 -3.54 0.77 -39.53
CA THR A 38 -4.93 0.64 -39.11
C THR A 38 -5.59 2.00 -39.37
N ASP A 39 -6.71 2.05 -40.09
CA ASP A 39 -7.52 3.26 -40.24
C ASP A 39 -8.17 3.56 -38.85
N PHE A 40 -7.50 4.36 -38.03
CA PHE A 40 -8.05 4.87 -36.79
C PHE A 40 -9.08 5.97 -37.09
N LEU A 41 -10.14 6.03 -36.27
CA LEU A 41 -10.98 7.24 -36.23
C LEU A 41 -10.11 8.43 -35.79
N GLU A 42 -10.44 9.62 -36.27
CA GLU A 42 -9.58 10.82 -36.16
C GLU A 42 -9.17 11.16 -34.71
N ASP A 43 -10.03 10.82 -33.74
CA ASP A 43 -9.81 11.06 -32.31
C ASP A 43 -9.40 9.82 -31.47
N THR A 44 -9.04 8.70 -32.15
CA THR A 44 -8.58 7.49 -31.48
C THR A 44 -7.09 7.60 -31.14
N VAL A 45 -6.74 7.51 -29.87
CA VAL A 45 -5.35 7.52 -29.38
C VAL A 45 -4.71 6.15 -29.52
N PHE A 46 -5.38 5.12 -29.02
CA PHE A 46 -4.99 3.72 -29.14
C PHE A 46 -6.21 2.81 -29.01
N THR A 47 -6.02 1.53 -29.28
CA THR A 47 -7.03 0.49 -29.01
C THR A 47 -6.44 -0.59 -28.11
N VAL A 48 -7.29 -1.14 -27.25
CA VAL A 48 -6.99 -2.32 -26.42
C VAL A 48 -7.87 -3.43 -26.94
N ALA A 49 -7.28 -4.43 -27.59
CA ALA A 49 -8.00 -5.36 -28.46
C ALA A 49 -8.84 -4.56 -29.48
N ASP A 50 -10.16 -4.72 -29.48
CA ASP A 50 -11.06 -3.97 -30.37
C ASP A 50 -11.72 -2.74 -29.68
N MET A 51 -11.37 -2.49 -28.42
CA MET A 51 -11.92 -1.36 -27.65
C MET A 51 -11.11 -0.10 -27.92
N ARG A 52 -11.81 0.93 -28.36
CA ARG A 52 -11.22 2.22 -28.69
C ARG A 52 -11.02 3.06 -27.43
N VAL A 53 -9.87 3.74 -27.38
CA VAL A 53 -9.59 4.83 -26.43
C VAL A 53 -9.54 6.14 -27.19
N SER A 54 -10.49 7.04 -26.88
CA SER A 54 -10.58 8.34 -27.52
C SER A 54 -9.68 9.38 -26.84
N LEU A 55 -9.46 10.51 -27.53
CA LEU A 55 -8.75 11.66 -26.97
C LEU A 55 -9.47 12.21 -25.72
N ALA A 56 -10.79 12.27 -25.75
CA ALA A 56 -11.59 12.69 -24.59
C ALA A 56 -11.39 11.75 -23.40
N GLU A 57 -11.44 10.44 -23.63
CA GLU A 57 -11.18 9.43 -22.60
C GLU A 57 -9.78 9.58 -22.02
N TRP A 58 -8.77 9.77 -22.84
CA TRP A 58 -7.41 10.04 -22.40
C TRP A 58 -7.34 11.22 -21.44
N TYR A 59 -7.91 12.37 -21.83
CA TYR A 59 -7.86 13.57 -21.00
C TYR A 59 -8.70 13.48 -19.73
N LEU A 60 -9.74 12.66 -19.69
CA LEU A 60 -10.52 12.40 -18.48
C LEU A 60 -9.70 11.71 -17.38
N TYR A 61 -8.71 10.90 -17.75
CA TYR A 61 -7.74 10.33 -16.81
C TYR A 61 -6.54 11.27 -16.56
N ALA A 62 -6.08 11.99 -17.58
CA ALA A 62 -4.88 12.80 -17.50
C ALA A 62 -5.06 14.07 -16.67
N LEU A 63 -6.17 14.80 -16.86
CA LEU A 63 -6.36 16.13 -16.27
C LEU A 63 -6.38 16.13 -14.75
N PRO A 64 -7.10 15.22 -14.06
CA PRO A 64 -7.09 15.17 -12.60
C PRO A 64 -5.70 14.84 -12.04
N GLN A 65 -5.01 13.87 -12.63
CA GLN A 65 -3.68 13.45 -12.18
C GLN A 65 -2.63 14.54 -12.43
N ALA A 66 -2.70 15.20 -13.60
CA ALA A 66 -1.82 16.33 -13.90
C ALA A 66 -2.03 17.47 -12.91
N ALA A 67 -3.29 17.82 -12.59
CA ALA A 67 -3.59 18.87 -11.63
C ALA A 67 -3.05 18.54 -10.22
N GLU A 68 -3.13 17.30 -9.80
CA GLU A 68 -2.59 16.85 -8.50
C GLU A 68 -1.05 16.95 -8.46
N ILE A 69 -0.37 16.48 -9.50
CA ILE A 69 1.09 16.58 -9.62
C ILE A 69 1.52 18.05 -9.63
N GLU A 70 0.84 18.91 -10.40
CA GLU A 70 1.12 20.35 -10.43
C GLU A 70 0.91 21.03 -9.07
N ASN A 71 -0.12 20.65 -8.32
CA ASN A 71 -0.36 21.16 -6.98
C ASN A 71 0.76 20.79 -5.99
N MET A 72 1.37 19.60 -6.14
CA MET A 72 2.44 19.15 -5.25
C MET A 72 3.81 19.71 -5.65
N TYR A 73 4.11 19.79 -6.94
CA TYR A 73 5.46 20.04 -7.44
C TYR A 73 5.59 21.30 -8.30
N GLY A 74 4.48 21.95 -8.63
CA GLY A 74 4.47 23.10 -9.55
C GLY A 74 4.48 22.69 -11.02
N THR A 75 4.20 23.66 -11.90
CA THR A 75 4.03 23.42 -13.34
C THR A 75 5.32 23.12 -14.11
N GLU A 76 6.49 23.34 -13.50
CA GLU A 76 7.80 23.08 -14.11
C GLU A 76 8.20 21.58 -14.05
N ILE A 77 7.40 20.76 -13.35
CA ILE A 77 7.72 19.34 -13.11
C ILE A 77 7.75 18.50 -14.38
N TRP A 78 7.02 18.90 -15.42
CA TRP A 78 6.77 18.06 -16.59
C TRP A 78 8.01 17.71 -17.40
N ASP A 79 8.99 18.62 -17.47
CA ASP A 79 10.25 18.42 -18.17
C ASP A 79 11.33 17.80 -17.27
N TYR A 80 11.00 17.50 -16.00
CA TYR A 80 11.95 16.95 -15.05
C TYR A 80 12.22 15.46 -15.35
N PRO A 81 13.51 15.03 -15.44
CA PRO A 81 13.82 13.64 -15.71
C PRO A 81 13.50 12.77 -14.48
N THR A 82 12.78 11.67 -14.71
CA THR A 82 12.38 10.72 -13.67
C THR A 82 13.43 9.64 -13.43
N ASP A 83 14.33 9.42 -14.41
CA ASP A 83 15.35 8.39 -14.34
C ASP A 83 16.62 8.77 -15.16
N SER A 84 17.57 7.85 -15.22
CA SER A 84 18.81 8.00 -15.97
C SER A 84 18.66 7.80 -17.49
N THR A 85 17.47 7.40 -17.98
CA THR A 85 17.19 7.21 -19.42
C THR A 85 16.76 8.51 -20.09
N GLY A 86 16.45 9.54 -19.31
CA GLY A 86 15.95 10.82 -19.76
C GLY A 86 14.44 10.87 -19.98
N GLN A 87 13.68 9.86 -19.51
CA GLN A 87 12.25 9.90 -19.44
C GLN A 87 11.79 11.05 -18.53
N THR A 88 10.89 11.88 -19.02
CA THR A 88 10.36 13.03 -18.27
C THR A 88 9.16 12.62 -17.40
N MET A 89 8.78 13.50 -16.46
CA MET A 89 7.54 13.31 -15.67
C MET A 89 6.31 13.25 -16.58
N ALA A 90 6.28 14.03 -17.67
CA ALA A 90 5.20 13.96 -18.64
C ALA A 90 5.13 12.59 -19.34
N ASP A 91 6.28 12.02 -19.71
CA ASP A 91 6.34 10.67 -20.32
C ASP A 91 5.91 9.60 -19.33
N ALA A 92 6.33 9.71 -18.06
CA ALA A 92 5.93 8.77 -17.02
C ALA A 92 4.42 8.79 -16.79
N LEU A 93 3.83 9.96 -16.62
CA LEU A 93 2.37 10.10 -16.45
C LEU A 93 1.62 9.55 -17.68
N LYS A 94 2.13 9.79 -18.87
CA LYS A 94 1.54 9.29 -20.12
C LYS A 94 1.48 7.76 -20.15
N GLU A 95 2.54 7.08 -19.73
CA GLU A 95 2.56 5.63 -19.65
C GLU A 95 1.65 5.11 -18.51
N ASP A 96 1.64 5.75 -17.35
CA ASP A 96 0.77 5.37 -16.24
C ASP A 96 -0.72 5.45 -16.63
N ILE A 97 -1.14 6.51 -17.31
CA ILE A 97 -2.51 6.66 -17.83
C ILE A 97 -2.83 5.56 -18.84
N ARG A 98 -1.92 5.27 -19.77
CA ARG A 98 -2.08 4.18 -20.72
C ARG A 98 -2.30 2.83 -20.01
N GLU A 99 -1.49 2.53 -19.01
CA GLU A 99 -1.61 1.30 -18.22
C GLU A 99 -2.94 1.25 -17.48
N GLN A 100 -3.34 2.35 -16.87
CA GLN A 100 -4.61 2.46 -16.15
C GLN A 100 -5.81 2.21 -17.08
N ILE A 101 -5.87 2.89 -18.22
CA ILE A 101 -6.96 2.71 -19.18
C ILE A 101 -6.96 1.27 -19.72
N THR A 102 -5.78 0.73 -20.06
CA THR A 102 -5.65 -0.65 -20.53
C THR A 102 -6.18 -1.64 -19.48
N TYR A 103 -5.81 -1.45 -18.23
CA TYR A 103 -6.28 -2.26 -17.11
C TYR A 103 -7.81 -2.24 -16.98
N ILE A 104 -8.42 -1.06 -17.00
CA ILE A 104 -9.88 -0.90 -16.91
C ILE A 104 -10.58 -1.55 -18.09
N LYS A 105 -10.10 -1.32 -19.33
CA LYS A 105 -10.69 -1.91 -20.55
C LYS A 105 -10.62 -3.43 -20.54
N ILE A 106 -9.45 -4.00 -20.26
CA ILE A 106 -9.27 -5.46 -20.23
C ILE A 106 -10.16 -6.09 -19.15
N THR A 107 -10.15 -5.51 -17.94
CA THR A 107 -10.92 -6.04 -16.81
C THR A 107 -12.42 -5.90 -17.05
N GLY A 108 -12.89 -4.71 -17.44
CA GLY A 108 -14.32 -4.44 -17.69
C GLY A 108 -14.90 -5.31 -18.81
N ALA A 109 -14.11 -5.62 -19.85
CA ALA A 109 -14.53 -6.50 -20.93
C ALA A 109 -14.88 -7.93 -20.45
N ARG A 110 -14.33 -8.38 -19.33
CA ARG A 110 -14.64 -9.70 -18.75
C ARG A 110 -15.97 -9.75 -17.99
N ALA A 111 -16.58 -8.61 -17.70
CA ALA A 111 -17.84 -8.57 -16.96
C ALA A 111 -18.94 -9.41 -17.62
N ALA A 112 -19.12 -9.27 -18.93
CA ALA A 112 -20.13 -10.03 -19.66
C ALA A 112 -19.89 -11.55 -19.64
N GLU A 113 -18.63 -11.99 -19.72
CA GLU A 113 -18.23 -13.39 -19.64
C GLU A 113 -18.54 -13.99 -18.27
N LEU A 114 -18.47 -13.15 -17.22
CA LEU A 114 -18.78 -13.51 -15.83
C LEU A 114 -20.26 -13.32 -15.46
N GLY A 115 -21.10 -12.89 -16.41
CA GLY A 115 -22.52 -12.63 -16.18
C GLY A 115 -22.77 -11.37 -15.34
N LEU A 116 -21.82 -10.45 -15.28
CA LEU A 116 -21.90 -9.20 -14.53
C LEU A 116 -22.42 -8.07 -15.43
N SER A 117 -23.23 -7.20 -14.87
CA SER A 117 -23.76 -6.01 -15.53
C SER A 117 -23.99 -4.89 -14.53
N LEU A 118 -24.21 -3.68 -15.03
CA LEU A 118 -24.61 -2.54 -14.21
C LEU A 118 -26.07 -2.72 -13.78
N GLY A 119 -26.32 -2.59 -12.48
CA GLY A 119 -27.65 -2.56 -11.90
C GLY A 119 -28.26 -1.15 -11.89
N GLU A 120 -29.48 -1.02 -11.38
CA GLU A 120 -30.18 0.28 -11.26
C GLU A 120 -29.41 1.26 -10.35
N ASP A 121 -28.88 0.76 -9.22
CA ASP A 121 -28.10 1.57 -8.26
C ASP A 121 -26.78 2.04 -8.89
N ASP A 122 -26.07 1.17 -9.61
CA ASP A 122 -24.86 1.55 -10.33
C ASP A 122 -25.12 2.67 -11.35
N LEU A 123 -26.20 2.51 -12.13
CA LEU A 123 -26.57 3.53 -13.13
C LEU A 123 -26.98 4.86 -12.52
N PHE A 124 -27.65 4.82 -11.36
CA PHE A 124 -27.97 6.03 -10.61
C PHE A 124 -26.71 6.77 -10.16
N ASP A 125 -25.77 6.06 -9.54
CA ASP A 125 -24.51 6.63 -9.05
C ASP A 125 -23.64 7.15 -10.19
N ILE A 126 -23.54 6.40 -11.30
CA ILE A 126 -22.83 6.82 -12.50
C ILE A 126 -23.40 8.12 -13.08
N ASN A 127 -24.73 8.25 -13.14
CA ASN A 127 -25.36 9.47 -13.64
C ASN A 127 -25.08 10.66 -12.72
N LEU A 128 -25.19 10.47 -11.41
CA LEU A 128 -24.91 11.52 -10.43
C LEU A 128 -23.44 12.00 -10.53
N GLN A 129 -22.49 11.09 -10.56
CA GLN A 129 -21.07 11.42 -10.71
C GLN A 129 -20.77 12.09 -12.06
N THR A 130 -21.45 11.64 -13.12
CA THR A 130 -21.33 12.26 -14.45
C THR A 130 -21.79 13.72 -14.44
N GLU A 131 -22.95 14.01 -13.84
CA GLU A 131 -23.47 15.37 -13.70
C GLU A 131 -22.53 16.27 -12.88
N GLU A 132 -22.04 15.75 -11.75
CA GLU A 132 -21.10 16.44 -10.88
C GLU A 132 -19.80 16.79 -11.63
N TYR A 133 -19.19 15.80 -12.28
CA TYR A 133 -17.95 16.01 -13.05
C TYR A 133 -18.16 17.01 -14.19
N MET A 134 -19.23 16.86 -14.97
CA MET A 134 -19.55 17.78 -16.07
C MET A 134 -19.78 19.20 -15.59
N SER A 135 -20.35 19.37 -14.40
CA SER A 135 -20.56 20.71 -13.79
C SER A 135 -19.26 21.36 -13.29
N SER A 136 -18.25 20.55 -12.95
CA SER A 136 -16.93 21.03 -12.53
C SER A 136 -16.06 21.55 -13.68
N LEU A 137 -16.37 21.16 -14.93
CA LEU A 137 -15.63 21.56 -16.13
C LEU A 137 -16.19 22.83 -16.75
N SER A 138 -15.30 23.76 -17.12
CA SER A 138 -15.68 24.91 -17.94
C SER A 138 -16.05 24.47 -19.37
N GLU A 139 -16.85 25.31 -20.07
CA GLU A 139 -17.18 25.07 -21.48
C GLU A 139 -15.92 25.00 -22.36
N GLU A 140 -14.95 25.87 -22.07
CA GLU A 140 -13.65 25.88 -22.76
C GLU A 140 -12.91 24.54 -22.61
N GLN A 141 -12.85 23.99 -21.40
CA GLN A 141 -12.21 22.68 -21.14
C GLN A 141 -12.93 21.55 -21.89
N ARG A 142 -14.27 21.54 -21.85
CA ARG A 142 -15.05 20.54 -22.57
C ARG A 142 -14.79 20.57 -24.06
N LEU A 143 -14.77 21.75 -24.65
CA LEU A 143 -14.50 21.93 -26.10
C LEU A 143 -13.04 21.61 -26.45
N LYS A 144 -12.08 22.08 -25.63
CA LYS A 144 -10.65 21.84 -25.87
C LYS A 144 -10.29 20.37 -25.92
N TYR A 145 -10.85 19.58 -25.02
CA TYR A 145 -10.52 18.15 -24.87
C TYR A 145 -11.56 17.20 -25.46
N GLY A 146 -12.63 17.73 -26.07
CA GLY A 146 -13.70 16.94 -26.65
C GLY A 146 -14.52 16.15 -25.63
N ILE A 147 -14.57 16.61 -24.35
CA ILE A 147 -15.24 15.90 -23.27
C ILE A 147 -16.76 16.06 -23.40
N THR A 148 -17.46 14.95 -23.54
CA THR A 148 -18.91 14.87 -23.58
C THR A 148 -19.43 14.10 -22.37
N GLU A 149 -20.71 14.32 -22.05
CA GLU A 149 -21.39 13.59 -20.98
C GLU A 149 -21.36 12.09 -21.20
N ASP A 150 -21.55 11.65 -22.46
CA ASP A 150 -21.49 10.23 -22.81
C ASP A 150 -20.09 9.61 -22.59
N ALA A 151 -19.02 10.37 -22.88
CA ALA A 151 -17.65 9.92 -22.63
C ALA A 151 -17.39 9.75 -21.13
N VAL A 152 -17.83 10.71 -20.30
CA VAL A 152 -17.73 10.65 -18.85
C VAL A 152 -18.52 9.45 -18.31
N ARG A 153 -19.78 9.31 -18.71
CA ARG A 153 -20.64 8.19 -18.30
C ARG A 153 -20.04 6.84 -18.68
N GLN A 154 -19.46 6.74 -19.88
CA GLN A 154 -18.82 5.49 -20.32
C GLN A 154 -17.63 5.13 -19.45
N ILE A 155 -16.79 6.09 -19.08
CA ILE A 155 -15.63 5.85 -18.19
C ILE A 155 -16.08 5.37 -16.81
N TYR A 156 -17.06 6.02 -16.20
CA TYR A 156 -17.60 5.56 -14.92
C TYR A 156 -18.20 4.15 -15.03
N SER A 157 -18.88 3.86 -16.13
CA SER A 157 -19.44 2.53 -16.40
C SER A 157 -18.34 1.47 -16.51
N ASP A 158 -17.28 1.74 -17.26
CA ASP A 158 -16.14 0.83 -17.44
C ASP A 158 -15.43 0.57 -16.09
N ASN A 159 -15.25 1.62 -15.27
CA ASN A 159 -14.66 1.49 -13.95
C ASN A 159 -15.52 0.64 -13.00
N VAL A 160 -16.84 0.87 -12.96
CA VAL A 160 -17.76 0.08 -12.13
C VAL A 160 -17.77 -1.38 -12.57
N LEU A 161 -17.77 -1.65 -13.89
CA LEU A 161 -17.69 -3.03 -14.38
C LEU A 161 -16.37 -3.70 -14.02
N ALA A 162 -15.25 -3.00 -14.12
CA ALA A 162 -13.94 -3.51 -13.71
C ALA A 162 -13.89 -3.84 -12.21
N MET A 163 -14.48 -2.97 -11.36
CA MET A 163 -14.61 -3.22 -9.92
C MET A 163 -15.45 -4.48 -9.64
N LYS A 164 -16.61 -4.61 -10.28
CA LYS A 164 -17.46 -5.81 -10.12
C LYS A 164 -16.75 -7.09 -10.55
N VAL A 165 -15.90 -7.05 -11.56
CA VAL A 165 -15.07 -8.20 -11.98
C VAL A 165 -14.09 -8.58 -10.90
N TYR A 166 -13.40 -7.60 -10.31
CA TYR A 166 -12.49 -7.83 -9.20
C TYR A 166 -13.21 -8.45 -7.99
N GLU A 167 -14.29 -7.85 -7.56
CA GLU A 167 -15.10 -8.32 -6.42
C GLU A 167 -15.59 -9.76 -6.65
N ASN A 168 -16.10 -10.05 -7.85
CA ASN A 168 -16.58 -11.39 -8.19
C ASN A 168 -15.46 -12.44 -8.14
N LEU A 169 -14.29 -12.13 -8.68
CA LEU A 169 -13.14 -13.05 -8.69
C LEU A 169 -12.58 -13.30 -7.30
N THR A 170 -12.62 -12.29 -6.43
CA THR A 170 -12.04 -12.34 -5.10
C THR A 170 -13.04 -12.71 -3.99
N LEU A 171 -14.34 -12.83 -4.32
CA LEU A 171 -15.43 -13.10 -3.38
C LEU A 171 -15.20 -14.37 -2.55
N ASN A 172 -14.65 -15.42 -3.15
CA ASN A 172 -14.51 -16.74 -2.52
C ASN A 172 -13.06 -17.03 -2.09
N ILE A 173 -12.27 -15.99 -1.84
CA ILE A 173 -10.90 -16.20 -1.35
C ILE A 173 -10.94 -16.82 0.06
N ASP A 174 -9.94 -17.64 0.38
CA ASP A 174 -9.78 -18.16 1.74
C ASP A 174 -9.38 -17.02 2.69
N THR A 175 -10.29 -16.70 3.60
CA THR A 175 -10.10 -15.69 4.65
C THR A 175 -9.62 -16.27 5.97
N SER A 176 -9.40 -17.61 6.04
CA SER A 176 -8.89 -18.26 7.22
C SER A 176 -7.41 -17.90 7.41
N ILE A 177 -7.12 -17.22 8.50
CA ILE A 177 -5.75 -16.84 8.87
C ILE A 177 -5.55 -17.31 10.32
N PRO A 178 -4.53 -18.17 10.57
CA PRO A 178 -4.19 -18.56 11.93
C PRO A 178 -3.82 -17.34 12.79
N ASP A 179 -4.29 -17.31 14.03
CA ASP A 179 -4.03 -16.20 14.95
C ASP A 179 -2.52 -15.94 15.13
N GLU A 180 -1.70 -16.98 15.08
CA GLU A 180 -0.24 -16.87 15.19
C GLU A 180 0.41 -16.04 14.09
N GLN A 181 -0.29 -15.83 12.95
CA GLN A 181 0.20 -15.04 11.82
C GLN A 181 -0.20 -13.56 11.88
N VAL A 182 -1.15 -13.22 12.72
CA VAL A 182 -1.73 -11.87 12.76
C VAL A 182 -1.78 -11.28 14.16
N ARG A 183 -1.71 -12.11 15.20
CA ARG A 183 -1.84 -11.66 16.57
C ARG A 183 -0.70 -10.72 16.95
N HIS A 184 -1.05 -9.49 17.30
CA HIS A 184 -0.16 -8.54 17.96
C HIS A 184 -0.50 -8.51 19.43
N MET A 185 0.52 -8.40 20.26
CA MET A 185 0.39 -8.21 21.71
C MET A 185 0.94 -6.86 22.14
N VAL A 186 0.47 -6.35 23.27
CA VAL A 186 1.11 -5.23 23.96
C VAL A 186 2.00 -5.82 25.04
N LEU A 187 3.30 -5.64 24.86
CA LEU A 187 4.34 -6.09 25.75
C LEU A 187 5.03 -4.87 26.36
N GLU A 188 5.07 -4.80 27.68
CA GLU A 188 6.02 -3.94 28.39
C GLU A 188 7.17 -4.79 28.88
N TYR A 189 8.39 -4.25 28.86
CA TYR A 189 9.52 -4.96 29.44
C TYR A 189 10.56 -4.01 30.01
N ILE A 190 11.23 -4.48 31.03
CA ILE A 190 12.44 -3.87 31.57
C ILE A 190 13.63 -4.61 30.97
N MET A 191 14.61 -3.85 30.46
CA MET A 191 15.88 -4.37 29.98
C MET A 191 17.02 -3.72 30.72
N ILE A 192 17.88 -4.55 31.28
CA ILE A 192 19.09 -4.14 32.02
C ILE A 192 20.29 -4.67 31.27
N LEU A 193 21.03 -3.79 30.59
CA LEU A 193 22.19 -4.17 29.77
C LEU A 193 23.36 -4.60 30.67
N LYS A 194 24.07 -5.63 30.27
CA LYS A 194 25.27 -6.15 30.93
C LYS A 194 26.56 -5.47 30.46
N ASP A 195 26.44 -4.57 29.52
CA ASP A 195 27.51 -3.77 28.95
C ASP A 195 27.16 -2.30 29.08
N TYR A 196 28.16 -1.42 29.17
CA TYR A 196 28.00 0.02 29.16
C TYR A 196 28.96 0.65 28.13
N GLU A 197 28.64 1.84 27.68
CA GLU A 197 29.51 2.63 26.81
C GLU A 197 30.45 3.45 27.68
N ASP A 198 31.76 3.30 27.49
CA ASP A 198 32.76 4.04 28.24
C ASP A 198 33.00 5.47 27.67
N GLU A 199 33.92 6.24 28.29
CA GLU A 199 34.23 7.61 27.86
C GLU A 199 34.80 7.70 26.44
N ASP A 200 35.34 6.61 25.90
CA ASP A 200 35.89 6.50 24.56
C ASP A 200 34.85 6.01 23.50
N GLY A 201 33.64 5.68 23.96
CA GLY A 201 32.55 5.16 23.11
C GLY A 201 32.65 3.65 22.81
N GLU A 202 33.43 2.91 23.60
CA GLU A 202 33.57 1.48 23.51
C GLU A 202 32.63 0.74 24.45
N PHE A 203 31.98 -0.35 24.01
CA PHE A 203 31.14 -1.17 24.88
C PHE A 203 32.00 -2.08 25.76
N VAL A 204 31.85 -1.91 27.05
CA VAL A 204 32.60 -2.63 28.08
C VAL A 204 31.68 -3.45 28.95
N ARG A 205 32.01 -4.74 29.13
CA ARG A 205 31.25 -5.65 29.97
C ARG A 205 31.46 -5.35 31.43
N TYR A 206 30.38 -5.34 32.21
CA TYR A 206 30.48 -5.26 33.68
C TYR A 206 31.24 -6.47 34.24
N SER A 207 31.95 -6.27 35.36
CA SER A 207 32.63 -7.34 36.06
C SER A 207 31.65 -8.34 36.69
N ASP A 208 32.12 -9.56 37.02
CA ASP A 208 31.28 -10.58 37.64
C ASP A 208 30.59 -10.11 38.91
N SER A 209 31.29 -9.30 39.76
CA SER A 209 30.72 -8.76 40.99
C SER A 209 29.64 -7.69 40.75
N GLU A 210 29.77 -6.90 39.67
CA GLU A 210 28.75 -5.96 39.24
C GLU A 210 27.55 -6.68 38.65
N LEU A 211 27.79 -7.72 37.84
CA LEU A 211 26.73 -8.55 37.31
C LEU A 211 25.91 -9.27 38.40
N ASP A 212 26.57 -9.73 39.46
CA ASP A 212 25.89 -10.31 40.64
C ASP A 212 25.04 -9.26 41.39
N SER A 213 25.51 -8.01 41.49
CA SER A 213 24.72 -6.92 42.05
C SER A 213 23.51 -6.60 41.14
N MET A 214 23.71 -6.55 39.82
CA MET A 214 22.64 -6.28 38.87
C MET A 214 21.54 -7.35 38.89
N ARG A 215 21.88 -8.62 39.09
CA ARG A 215 20.87 -9.71 39.29
C ARG A 215 20.04 -9.46 40.56
N SER A 216 20.68 -9.07 41.65
CA SER A 216 19.99 -8.76 42.91
C SER A 216 19.11 -7.50 42.78
N ASP A 217 19.57 -6.49 42.04
CA ASP A 217 18.80 -5.28 41.73
C ASP A 217 17.60 -5.61 40.86
N ALA A 218 17.76 -6.48 39.85
CA ALA A 218 16.67 -6.95 38.97
C ALA A 218 15.60 -7.74 39.76
N GLU A 219 15.99 -8.58 40.73
CA GLU A 219 15.06 -9.29 41.60
C GLU A 219 14.29 -8.31 42.51
N ALA A 220 14.97 -7.31 43.09
CA ALA A 220 14.30 -6.27 43.87
C ALA A 220 13.34 -5.41 43.04
N LEU A 221 13.70 -5.15 41.77
CA LEU A 221 12.84 -4.46 40.82
C LEU A 221 11.61 -5.29 40.49
N LEU A 222 11.78 -6.60 40.27
CA LEU A 222 10.66 -7.54 40.04
C LEU A 222 9.68 -7.53 41.25
N GLU A 223 10.16 -7.50 42.50
CA GLU A 223 9.28 -7.42 43.67
C GLU A 223 8.43 -6.15 43.65
N GLN A 224 8.98 -5.00 43.17
CA GLN A 224 8.24 -3.75 43.04
C GLN A 224 7.20 -3.85 41.91
N VAL A 225 7.58 -4.39 40.72
CA VAL A 225 6.65 -4.61 39.59
C VAL A 225 5.47 -5.49 40.05
N LEU A 226 5.74 -6.58 40.75
CA LEU A 226 4.71 -7.49 41.23
C LEU A 226 3.81 -6.83 42.28
N ALA A 227 4.33 -5.95 43.14
CA ALA A 227 3.55 -5.21 44.10
C ALA A 227 2.60 -4.20 43.43
N ASP A 228 3.06 -3.54 42.40
CA ASP A 228 2.30 -2.56 41.62
C ASP A 228 1.45 -3.18 40.49
N SER A 229 1.70 -4.44 40.15
CA SER A 229 1.07 -5.18 39.07
C SER A 229 1.22 -4.48 37.73
N SER A 230 2.33 -3.76 37.50
CA SER A 230 2.61 -3.06 36.24
C SER A 230 4.05 -2.58 36.20
N ILE A 231 4.67 -2.61 35.02
CA ILE A 231 5.98 -2.02 34.75
C ILE A 231 5.88 -0.51 34.55
N THR A 232 4.81 0.00 33.97
CA THR A 232 4.65 1.44 33.60
C THR A 232 4.90 2.41 34.72
N ARG A 233 4.61 2.04 35.98
CA ARG A 233 4.84 2.91 37.14
C ARG A 233 6.29 3.09 37.50
N LEU A 234 7.19 2.24 36.99
CA LEU A 234 8.62 2.36 37.22
C LEU A 234 9.29 3.42 36.35
N ASP A 235 8.65 3.83 35.26
CA ASP A 235 9.14 4.91 34.39
C ASP A 235 9.23 6.25 35.12
N GLU A 236 8.51 6.39 36.27
CA GLU A 236 8.64 7.53 37.21
C GLU A 236 9.92 7.44 38.06
N ILE A 237 10.56 6.27 38.12
CA ILE A 237 11.82 6.04 38.87
C ILE A 237 12.96 6.12 37.86
N ASN A 238 13.35 7.33 37.52
CA ASN A 238 14.39 7.62 36.53
C ASN A 238 15.76 7.06 37.04
N ASP A 239 16.07 5.81 36.63
CA ASP A 239 17.34 5.15 36.89
C ASP A 239 18.02 4.81 35.58
N ASP A 240 19.18 5.40 35.31
CA ASP A 240 19.94 5.21 34.04
C ASP A 240 20.41 3.76 33.81
N ARG A 241 20.19 2.87 34.79
CA ARG A 241 20.63 1.46 34.75
C ARG A 241 19.69 0.53 34.01
N TYR A 242 18.44 0.91 33.73
CA TYR A 242 17.48 0.10 33.00
C TYR A 242 16.61 0.91 32.05
N SER A 243 16.14 0.24 31.03
CA SER A 243 15.18 0.81 30.06
C SER A 243 13.83 0.13 30.23
N VAL A 244 12.76 0.94 30.30
CA VAL A 244 11.38 0.48 30.20
C VAL A 244 10.91 0.72 28.77
N VAL A 245 10.40 -0.33 28.13
CA VAL A 245 9.96 -0.29 26.73
C VAL A 245 8.57 -0.86 26.64
N GLU A 246 7.65 -0.12 25.98
CA GLU A 246 6.36 -0.61 25.52
C GLU A 246 6.43 -0.96 24.03
N LEU A 247 5.86 -2.06 23.63
CA LEU A 247 5.92 -2.58 22.28
C LEU A 247 4.61 -3.26 21.89
N VAL A 248 4.00 -2.83 20.78
CA VAL A 248 2.93 -3.57 20.10
C VAL A 248 3.56 -4.36 18.96
N ALA A 249 3.52 -5.68 19.03
CA ALA A 249 4.25 -6.51 18.08
C ALA A 249 3.62 -7.90 17.88
N ASP A 250 3.84 -8.45 16.69
CA ASP A 250 3.65 -9.88 16.42
C ASP A 250 4.93 -10.69 16.77
N LEU A 251 4.87 -12.02 16.61
CA LEU A 251 6.01 -12.88 16.91
C LEU A 251 7.24 -12.60 16.02
N ALA A 252 7.05 -12.20 14.77
CA ALA A 252 8.15 -11.92 13.86
C ALA A 252 8.87 -10.62 14.25
N GLU A 253 8.13 -9.60 14.59
CA GLU A 253 8.66 -8.32 15.08
C GLU A 253 9.34 -8.47 16.45
N LEU A 254 8.79 -9.31 17.35
CA LEU A 254 9.46 -9.64 18.61
C LEU A 254 10.82 -10.29 18.36
N LYS A 255 10.92 -11.22 17.39
CA LYS A 255 12.20 -11.88 17.02
C LYS A 255 13.23 -10.94 16.43
N GLU A 256 12.79 -9.86 15.80
CA GLU A 256 13.71 -8.83 15.29
C GLU A 256 14.25 -7.93 16.42
N LYS A 257 13.46 -7.73 17.49
CA LYS A 257 13.74 -6.74 18.54
C LYS A 257 14.31 -7.34 19.82
N LEU A 258 13.99 -8.58 20.11
CA LEU A 258 14.36 -9.23 21.38
C LEU A 258 15.27 -10.46 21.12
N PRO A 259 16.28 -10.68 21.96
CA PRO A 259 17.25 -11.75 21.75
C PRO A 259 16.76 -13.12 22.26
N GLY A 260 17.39 -14.19 21.74
CA GLY A 260 17.28 -15.54 22.23
C GLY A 260 15.86 -16.09 22.24
N GLU A 261 15.44 -16.62 23.38
CA GLU A 261 14.11 -17.22 23.60
C GLU A 261 13.06 -16.24 24.10
N ILE A 262 13.45 -14.96 24.36
CA ILE A 262 12.55 -13.94 24.90
C ILE A 262 11.31 -13.74 24.05
N PRO A 263 11.40 -13.70 22.69
CA PRO A 263 10.22 -13.55 21.82
C PRO A 263 9.16 -14.63 22.02
N GLU A 264 9.58 -15.90 22.07
CA GLU A 264 8.67 -17.02 22.25
C GLU A 264 8.06 -17.05 23.66
N ILE A 265 8.84 -16.69 24.68
CA ILE A 265 8.36 -16.54 26.05
C ILE A 265 7.30 -15.46 26.09
N ALA A 266 7.59 -14.24 25.60
CA ALA A 266 6.68 -13.13 25.57
C ALA A 266 5.39 -13.49 24.83
N PHE A 267 5.50 -14.07 23.65
CA PHE A 267 4.35 -14.42 22.83
C PHE A 267 3.47 -15.53 23.41
N SER A 268 4.00 -16.36 24.33
CA SER A 268 3.25 -17.39 25.04
C SER A 268 2.54 -16.91 26.30
N MET A 269 2.87 -15.72 26.82
CA MET A 269 2.30 -15.17 28.04
C MET A 269 0.79 -14.98 27.96
N ARG A 270 0.17 -15.00 29.13
CA ARG A 270 -1.25 -14.62 29.30
C ARG A 270 -1.30 -13.11 29.52
N GLN A 271 -2.47 -12.55 29.27
CA GLN A 271 -2.73 -11.15 29.64
C GLN A 271 -2.54 -10.95 31.15
N ASP A 272 -1.97 -9.81 31.52
CA ASP A 272 -1.61 -9.44 32.90
C ASP A 272 -0.60 -10.39 33.57
N GLU A 273 0.14 -11.16 32.79
CA GLU A 273 1.20 -12.03 33.28
C GLU A 273 2.53 -11.29 33.29
N ILE A 274 3.16 -11.25 34.48
CA ILE A 274 4.50 -10.71 34.68
C ILE A 274 5.45 -11.90 34.88
N THR A 275 6.59 -11.89 34.16
CA THR A 275 7.58 -12.96 34.28
C THR A 275 8.48 -12.79 35.48
N GLY A 276 9.28 -13.82 35.79
CA GLY A 276 10.52 -13.67 36.59
C GLY A 276 11.60 -12.93 35.79
N VAL A 277 12.79 -12.81 36.38
CA VAL A 277 13.95 -12.27 35.69
C VAL A 277 14.48 -13.30 34.71
N TYR A 278 14.52 -12.96 33.43
CA TYR A 278 15.19 -13.74 32.39
C TYR A 278 16.56 -13.16 32.12
N GLU A 279 17.55 -14.02 32.02
CA GLU A 279 18.94 -13.64 31.73
C GLU A 279 19.39 -14.16 30.36
N THR A 280 19.86 -13.26 29.50
CA THR A 280 20.53 -13.56 28.26
C THR A 280 22.03 -13.28 28.36
N ASP A 281 22.77 -13.50 27.29
CA ASP A 281 24.19 -13.13 27.28
C ASP A 281 24.39 -11.63 27.49
N ASP A 282 23.52 -10.77 26.95
CA ASP A 282 23.73 -9.33 26.87
C ASP A 282 22.88 -8.51 27.86
N ALA A 283 21.78 -9.06 28.40
CA ALA A 283 20.87 -8.33 29.26
C ALA A 283 20.06 -9.22 30.21
N LEU A 284 19.43 -8.56 31.21
CA LEU A 284 18.37 -9.13 32.05
C LEU A 284 17.03 -8.53 31.59
N PHE A 285 15.98 -9.34 31.63
CA PHE A 285 14.63 -8.95 31.21
C PHE A 285 13.60 -9.29 32.25
N ILE A 286 12.63 -8.38 32.46
CA ILE A 286 11.36 -8.62 33.14
C ILE A 286 10.28 -8.23 32.15
N LEU A 287 9.35 -9.14 31.85
CA LEU A 287 8.31 -8.95 30.83
C LEU A 287 6.95 -8.83 31.51
N ASP A 288 6.10 -7.97 30.99
CA ASP A 288 4.71 -7.79 31.36
C ASP A 288 3.83 -7.84 30.08
N CYS A 289 2.92 -8.80 30.01
CA CYS A 289 1.97 -8.92 28.93
C CYS A 289 0.73 -8.07 29.25
N VAL A 290 0.76 -6.79 28.89
CA VAL A 290 -0.34 -5.84 29.13
C VAL A 290 -1.61 -6.28 28.40
N GLU A 291 -1.47 -6.57 27.11
CA GLU A 291 -2.56 -7.14 26.31
C GLU A 291 -2.04 -8.34 25.50
N ARG A 292 -2.66 -9.49 25.73
CA ARG A 292 -2.31 -10.69 24.98
C ARG A 292 -2.63 -10.54 23.48
N THR A 293 -3.66 -9.76 23.17
CA THR A 293 -4.10 -9.49 21.81
C THR A 293 -4.54 -8.04 21.70
N ASP A 294 -3.76 -7.22 21.00
CA ASP A 294 -4.25 -5.92 20.52
C ASP A 294 -5.18 -6.16 19.33
N GLU A 295 -6.47 -6.05 19.57
CA GLU A 295 -7.51 -6.35 18.57
C GLU A 295 -7.40 -5.43 17.35
N THR A 296 -7.06 -4.16 17.56
CA THR A 296 -6.99 -3.17 16.48
C THR A 296 -5.89 -3.50 15.49
N THR A 297 -4.67 -3.76 15.97
CA THR A 297 -3.52 -4.08 15.11
C THR A 297 -3.67 -5.49 14.52
N THR A 298 -4.20 -6.44 15.30
CA THR A 298 -4.47 -7.81 14.84
C THR A 298 -5.49 -7.85 13.70
N ASP A 299 -6.59 -7.11 13.81
CA ASP A 299 -7.61 -7.03 12.76
C ASP A 299 -7.08 -6.34 11.51
N LYS A 300 -6.27 -5.28 11.68
CA LYS A 300 -5.60 -4.62 10.56
C LYS A 300 -4.66 -5.57 9.81
N ALA A 301 -3.82 -6.32 10.53
CA ALA A 301 -2.94 -7.32 9.93
C ALA A 301 -3.73 -8.43 9.19
N ARG A 302 -4.87 -8.84 9.73
CA ARG A 302 -5.77 -9.81 9.09
C ARG A 302 -6.34 -9.27 7.77
N ILE A 303 -6.79 -8.02 7.76
CA ILE A 303 -7.30 -7.35 6.55
C ILE A 303 -6.20 -7.25 5.49
N GLU A 304 -4.99 -6.82 5.87
CA GLU A 304 -3.86 -6.70 4.95
C GLU A 304 -3.49 -8.04 4.27
N ILE A 305 -3.53 -9.14 5.00
CA ILE A 305 -3.28 -10.48 4.43
C ILE A 305 -4.40 -10.88 3.46
N ILE A 306 -5.67 -10.62 3.80
CA ILE A 306 -6.82 -10.90 2.93
C ILE A 306 -6.69 -10.09 1.63
N GLU A 307 -6.45 -8.80 1.73
CA GLU A 307 -6.26 -7.91 0.58
C GLU A 307 -5.08 -8.35 -0.29
N ALA A 308 -3.96 -8.75 0.32
CA ALA A 308 -2.81 -9.28 -0.41
C ALA A 308 -3.15 -10.58 -1.18
N ARG A 309 -3.95 -11.47 -0.59
CA ARG A 309 -4.44 -12.70 -1.27
C ARG A 309 -5.37 -12.37 -2.42
N GLN A 310 -6.30 -11.43 -2.22
CA GLN A 310 -7.22 -10.94 -3.26
C GLN A 310 -6.43 -10.34 -4.42
N GLN A 311 -5.48 -9.48 -4.12
CA GLN A 311 -4.62 -8.84 -5.10
C GLN A 311 -3.81 -9.86 -5.91
N ALA A 312 -3.17 -10.83 -5.24
CA ALA A 312 -2.37 -11.86 -5.90
C ALA A 312 -3.22 -12.75 -6.84
N LEU A 313 -4.45 -13.12 -6.41
CA LEU A 313 -5.37 -13.88 -7.25
C LEU A 313 -5.77 -13.08 -8.50
N PHE A 314 -6.14 -11.82 -8.29
CA PHE A 314 -6.57 -10.95 -9.39
C PHE A 314 -5.43 -10.66 -10.37
N GLU A 315 -4.23 -10.31 -9.87
CA GLU A 315 -3.05 -10.06 -10.71
C GLU A 315 -2.70 -11.24 -11.61
N LYS A 316 -2.80 -12.45 -11.07
CA LYS A 316 -2.61 -13.65 -11.86
C LYS A 316 -3.61 -13.74 -13.02
N LYS A 317 -4.88 -13.45 -12.75
CA LYS A 317 -5.94 -13.47 -13.78
C LYS A 317 -5.77 -12.34 -14.78
N TYR A 318 -5.50 -11.15 -14.32
CA TYR A 318 -5.25 -9.99 -15.17
C TYR A 318 -4.06 -10.24 -16.11
N GLY A 319 -2.96 -10.81 -15.62
CA GLY A 319 -1.79 -11.13 -16.43
C GLY A 319 -2.11 -12.14 -17.55
N GLU A 320 -3.02 -13.11 -17.32
CA GLU A 320 -3.50 -14.00 -18.36
C GLU A 320 -4.24 -13.20 -19.47
N TRP A 321 -5.12 -12.29 -19.10
CA TRP A 321 -5.91 -11.46 -20.04
C TRP A 321 -5.07 -10.41 -20.77
N GLU A 322 -4.12 -9.79 -20.05
CA GLU A 322 -3.21 -8.79 -20.63
C GLU A 322 -2.33 -9.39 -21.73
N ASN A 323 -1.86 -10.64 -21.55
CA ASN A 323 -1.07 -11.35 -22.56
C ASN A 323 -1.87 -11.68 -23.83
N GLU A 324 -3.20 -11.74 -23.74
CA GLU A 324 -4.08 -11.96 -24.90
C GLU A 324 -4.44 -10.65 -25.62
N ALA A 325 -4.32 -9.51 -24.93
CA ALA A 325 -4.73 -8.22 -25.46
C ALA A 325 -3.66 -7.62 -26.39
N VAL A 326 -4.10 -7.16 -27.54
CA VAL A 326 -3.24 -6.45 -28.50
C VAL A 326 -3.51 -4.96 -28.40
N ILE A 327 -2.48 -4.17 -28.08
CA ILE A 327 -2.56 -2.71 -28.06
C ILE A 327 -2.03 -2.17 -29.40
N LYS A 328 -2.81 -1.30 -30.07
CA LYS A 328 -2.42 -0.66 -31.32
C LYS A 328 -2.49 0.87 -31.13
N TYR A 329 -1.43 1.56 -31.48
CA TYR A 329 -1.31 3.00 -31.30
C TYR A 329 -1.60 3.76 -32.58
N ASN A 330 -2.31 4.86 -32.45
CA ASN A 330 -2.31 5.96 -33.42
C ASN A 330 -1.11 6.87 -33.11
N TYR A 331 0.06 6.54 -33.61
CA TYR A 331 1.30 7.26 -33.28
C TYR A 331 1.22 8.75 -33.56
N LYS A 332 0.42 9.17 -34.54
CA LYS A 332 0.24 10.60 -34.83
C LYS A 332 -0.39 11.36 -33.66
N LEU A 333 -1.39 10.76 -33.01
CA LEU A 333 -2.00 11.35 -31.81
C LEU A 333 -1.15 11.06 -30.56
N TRP A 334 -0.70 9.81 -30.43
CA TRP A 334 0.12 9.39 -29.30
C TRP A 334 1.33 10.29 -29.07
N ASP A 335 2.09 10.59 -30.13
CA ASP A 335 3.29 11.42 -30.05
C ASP A 335 2.97 12.90 -29.77
N SER A 336 1.76 13.34 -30.12
CA SER A 336 1.29 14.72 -29.88
C SER A 336 0.55 14.93 -28.55
N LEU A 337 0.30 13.85 -27.80
CA LEU A 337 -0.37 13.96 -26.51
C LEU A 337 0.45 14.76 -25.52
N GLY A 338 -0.17 15.79 -24.95
CA GLY A 338 0.30 16.47 -23.77
C GLY A 338 -0.45 15.97 -22.52
N VAL A 339 0.08 16.31 -21.38
CA VAL A 339 -0.56 16.04 -20.07
C VAL A 339 -1.43 17.21 -19.60
N ARG A 340 -1.55 18.27 -20.45
CA ARG A 340 -2.30 19.51 -20.20
C ARG A 340 -3.15 19.87 -21.41
#